data_4c7647eba9421825ade5d1d99ac887b9
#
_entry.id   4c7647eba9421825ade5d1d99ac887b9
#
_cell.length_a   1.000
_cell.length_b   1.000
_cell.length_c   1.000
_cell.angle_alpha   90.00
_cell.angle_beta   90.00
_cell.angle_gamma   90.00
#
_symmetry.space_group_name_H-M   'P 1'
#
loop_
_entity.id
_entity.type
_entity.pdbx_description
1 polymer ?
#
loop_
_entity_poly.entity_id
_entity_poly.type
_entity_poly.pdbx_seq_one_letter_code
_entity_poly.pdbx_strand_id
1 'polypeptide(L)'
;MKGGAGTYSEFSFYICIPNQRLSFMTDTCRQRYFLPAEWYEQSGVQLTWPHEDTDWRPYLDEITEVCLNLVRIVARHEKVLVAARDADKVRRLIESSTDEDVRGNIRVYQCENNDTWARDHSFITLVPERDGGEGSFRLLDFRFNGWGRKFPADKDNRINASLYDAGAFNGVRMDNDDFVLEGGSVESDGRGTIFTTSMCLLAPNRNQPMTREEIAQRLMSELCADRVVWLDHGSLTGDDTDGHIDTTVRTAPDDTLVYTGCDDSGDGQYEDFRMLEKQLRGLRTADGQPYRLLRLPMPDAVCYDGERLPATYANFLVINGAVIVPEYGQPEKDAEARRVIAEAFPGRETIGVNALAVVRQHGSLHCLTMQFPKGCMR
;
A
#
# COMPACT_ATOMS: atom_id res chain seq x y z
N MET A 1 11.18 54.57 16.90
CA MET A 1 10.00 54.08 16.18
C MET A 1 10.13 52.56 16.18
N LYS A 2 9.16 51.88 16.80
CA LYS A 2 9.18 50.46 17.11
C LYS A 2 8.67 49.68 15.92
N GLY A 3 9.48 48.76 15.36
CA GLY A 3 9.05 47.78 14.38
C GLY A 3 8.56 46.53 15.10
N GLY A 4 7.28 46.20 14.94
CA GLY A 4 6.68 45.01 15.51
C GLY A 4 7.05 43.75 14.71
N ALA A 5 7.55 42.77 15.40
CA ALA A 5 7.71 41.41 14.89
C ALA A 5 6.32 40.72 14.84
N GLY A 6 5.87 40.40 13.67
CA GLY A 6 4.67 39.57 13.47
C GLY A 6 5.04 38.11 13.68
N THR A 7 4.47 37.52 14.71
CA THR A 7 4.52 36.08 14.97
C THR A 7 3.58 35.39 14.00
N TYR A 8 4.14 34.57 13.10
CA TYR A 8 3.37 33.62 12.32
C TYR A 8 2.94 32.47 13.23
N SER A 9 1.67 32.39 13.55
CA SER A 9 1.07 31.22 14.19
C SER A 9 0.93 30.12 13.15
N GLU A 10 1.66 29.03 13.33
CA GLU A 10 1.50 27.80 12.57
C GLU A 10 0.13 27.18 12.91
N PHE A 11 -0.81 27.29 11.98
CA PHE A 11 -2.07 26.56 12.07
C PHE A 11 -1.93 25.23 11.33
N SER A 12 -1.92 24.15 12.10
CA SER A 12 -2.19 22.81 11.63
C SER A 12 -3.67 22.75 11.21
N PHE A 13 -3.97 22.73 9.92
CA PHE A 13 -5.35 22.73 9.45
C PHE A 13 -5.93 21.32 9.56
N TYR A 14 -6.68 21.08 10.63
CA TYR A 14 -7.73 20.07 10.64
C TYR A 14 -8.94 20.65 9.91
N ILE A 15 -9.26 20.16 8.71
CA ILE A 15 -10.49 20.58 8.04
C ILE A 15 -11.66 19.84 8.70
N CYS A 16 -12.26 20.49 9.69
CA CYS A 16 -13.59 20.17 10.20
C CYS A 16 -14.58 20.96 9.34
N ILE A 17 -15.17 20.36 8.31
CA ILE A 17 -16.18 21.01 7.47
C ILE A 17 -17.52 20.95 8.18
N PRO A 18 -18.24 22.10 8.36
CA PRO A 18 -19.56 22.07 8.98
C PRO A 18 -20.58 21.34 8.11
N ASN A 19 -21.18 20.31 8.65
CA ASN A 19 -22.27 19.51 8.11
C ASN A 19 -23.44 20.36 7.61
N GLN A 20 -23.86 20.23 6.34
CA GLN A 20 -25.30 20.28 6.01
C GLN A 20 -25.75 19.72 4.65
N ARG A 21 -24.88 19.26 3.71
CA ARG A 21 -25.35 18.63 2.46
C ARG A 21 -24.67 17.31 2.03
N LEU A 22 -23.59 16.91 2.65
CA LEU A 22 -22.93 15.59 2.43
C LEU A 22 -23.47 14.47 3.33
N SER A 23 -24.31 14.79 4.30
CA SER A 23 -24.76 13.87 5.36
C SER A 23 -25.57 12.67 4.85
N PHE A 24 -26.25 12.75 3.71
CA PHE A 24 -27.17 11.69 3.27
C PHE A 24 -26.50 10.54 2.48
N MET A 25 -25.40 10.77 1.77
CA MET A 25 -24.69 9.68 1.05
C MET A 25 -23.58 9.04 1.91
N THR A 26 -22.90 9.84 2.74
CA THR A 26 -21.86 9.35 3.65
C THR A 26 -22.44 8.51 4.79
N ASP A 27 -23.57 8.88 5.38
CA ASP A 27 -24.23 8.12 6.44
C ASP A 27 -24.67 6.71 6.00
N THR A 28 -25.18 6.57 4.76
CA THR A 28 -25.63 5.26 4.26
C THR A 28 -24.47 4.32 3.90
N CYS A 29 -23.31 4.83 3.52
CA CYS A 29 -22.13 3.99 3.30
C CYS A 29 -21.53 3.51 4.61
N ARG A 30 -21.34 4.41 5.58
CA ARG A 30 -20.76 4.14 6.90
C ARG A 30 -21.56 3.19 7.77
N GLN A 31 -22.89 3.23 7.69
CA GLN A 31 -23.74 2.30 8.43
C GLN A 31 -23.66 0.85 7.91
N ARG A 32 -22.87 0.59 6.85
CA ARG A 32 -22.84 -0.73 6.19
C ARG A 32 -21.46 -1.24 5.84
N TYR A 33 -20.43 -0.38 5.69
CA TYR A 33 -19.11 -0.76 5.19
C TYR A 33 -17.98 0.05 5.82
N PHE A 34 -16.80 -0.55 5.89
CA PHE A 34 -15.55 0.15 6.27
C PHE A 34 -14.37 -0.37 5.44
N LEU A 35 -13.35 0.45 5.27
CA LEU A 35 -12.06 0.02 4.74
C LEU A 35 -11.23 -0.58 5.88
N PRO A 36 -10.92 -1.89 5.85
CA PRO A 36 -10.14 -2.50 6.92
C PRO A 36 -8.70 -2.00 6.90
N ALA A 37 -8.06 -2.03 8.06
CA ALA A 37 -6.61 -1.91 8.14
C ALA A 37 -5.93 -3.15 7.55
N GLU A 38 -4.66 -3.06 7.13
CA GLU A 38 -3.96 -4.19 6.51
C GLU A 38 -3.83 -5.39 7.44
N TRP A 39 -3.74 -5.18 8.76
CA TRP A 39 -3.69 -6.27 9.75
C TRP A 39 -5.03 -6.93 10.07
N TYR A 40 -6.12 -6.52 9.41
CA TYR A 40 -7.41 -7.21 9.49
C TYR A 40 -7.25 -8.65 8.97
N GLU A 41 -8.05 -9.59 9.49
CA GLU A 41 -7.96 -11.00 9.08
C GLU A 41 -8.21 -11.14 7.57
N GLN A 42 -7.30 -11.85 6.89
CA GLN A 42 -7.24 -11.91 5.43
C GLN A 42 -7.72 -13.26 4.89
N SER A 43 -8.23 -13.27 3.66
CA SER A 43 -8.39 -14.47 2.84
C SER A 43 -7.09 -14.88 2.19
N GLY A 44 -6.29 -13.89 1.78
CA GLY A 44 -5.07 -14.11 1.04
C GLY A 44 -4.56 -12.86 0.34
N VAL A 45 -3.49 -13.05 -0.40
CA VAL A 45 -2.73 -12.01 -1.11
C VAL A 45 -2.70 -12.29 -2.61
N GLN A 46 -2.87 -11.24 -3.43
CA GLN A 46 -2.68 -11.26 -4.87
C GLN A 46 -1.25 -10.84 -5.22
N LEU A 47 -0.67 -11.54 -6.22
CA LEU A 47 0.53 -11.14 -6.96
C LEU A 47 0.20 -11.08 -8.46
N THR A 48 0.91 -10.21 -9.19
CA THR A 48 0.94 -10.21 -10.66
C THR A 48 2.32 -10.64 -11.11
N TRP A 49 2.37 -11.66 -11.99
CA TRP A 49 3.62 -12.39 -12.30
C TRP A 49 4.46 -11.68 -13.35
N PRO A 50 5.78 -11.57 -13.15
CA PRO A 50 6.69 -11.00 -14.14
C PRO A 50 6.83 -11.89 -15.38
N HIS A 51 7.13 -11.27 -16.53
CA HIS A 51 7.40 -11.99 -17.78
C HIS A 51 8.38 -11.24 -18.68
N GLU A 52 8.77 -11.87 -19.78
CA GLU A 52 9.81 -11.39 -20.68
C GLU A 52 9.51 -10.10 -21.46
N ASP A 53 8.24 -9.67 -21.50
CA ASP A 53 7.82 -8.42 -22.14
C ASP A 53 7.56 -7.28 -21.12
N THR A 54 8.05 -7.43 -19.87
CA THR A 54 8.06 -6.39 -18.85
C THR A 54 9.47 -5.83 -18.67
N ASP A 55 9.59 -4.74 -17.95
CA ASP A 55 10.89 -4.13 -17.63
C ASP A 55 11.78 -5.03 -16.74
N TRP A 56 11.21 -6.13 -16.22
CA TRP A 56 11.94 -7.19 -15.50
C TRP A 56 12.83 -8.07 -16.39
N ARG A 57 12.71 -7.98 -17.71
CA ARG A 57 13.41 -8.85 -18.67
C ARG A 57 14.92 -9.01 -18.39
N PRO A 58 15.69 -7.96 -18.03
CA PRO A 58 17.13 -8.11 -17.81
C PRO A 58 17.51 -8.97 -16.59
N TYR A 59 16.59 -9.13 -15.62
CA TYR A 59 16.79 -9.88 -14.37
C TYR A 59 15.54 -10.68 -13.97
N LEU A 60 14.88 -11.25 -14.99
CA LEU A 60 13.63 -12.01 -14.84
C LEU A 60 13.75 -13.17 -13.87
N ASP A 61 14.88 -13.87 -13.87
CA ASP A 61 15.12 -15.00 -12.95
C ASP A 61 15.20 -14.52 -11.50
N GLU A 62 15.84 -13.39 -11.24
CA GLU A 62 15.98 -12.81 -9.90
C GLU A 62 14.60 -12.40 -9.33
N ILE A 63 13.79 -11.68 -10.09
CA ILE A 63 12.45 -11.29 -9.64
C ILE A 63 11.51 -12.49 -9.52
N THR A 64 11.64 -13.47 -10.41
CA THR A 64 10.87 -14.72 -10.34
C THR A 64 11.14 -15.45 -9.01
N GLU A 65 12.40 -15.51 -8.56
CA GLU A 65 12.73 -16.13 -7.27
C GLU A 65 12.16 -15.33 -6.07
N VAL A 66 12.14 -14.00 -6.13
CA VAL A 66 11.46 -13.19 -5.11
C VAL A 66 9.97 -13.51 -5.08
N CYS A 67 9.29 -13.56 -6.24
CA CYS A 67 7.88 -13.93 -6.33
C CYS A 67 7.61 -15.34 -5.79
N LEU A 68 8.45 -16.32 -6.13
CA LEU A 68 8.36 -17.68 -5.60
C LEU A 68 8.53 -17.71 -4.07
N ASN A 69 9.45 -16.92 -3.53
CA ASN A 69 9.66 -16.82 -2.10
C ASN A 69 8.44 -16.21 -1.40
N LEU A 70 7.85 -15.15 -1.94
CA LEU A 70 6.60 -14.58 -1.44
C LEU A 70 5.47 -15.61 -1.48
N VAL A 71 5.31 -16.35 -2.59
CA VAL A 71 4.31 -17.42 -2.70
C VAL A 71 4.50 -18.49 -1.63
N ARG A 72 5.74 -18.96 -1.40
CA ARG A 72 6.07 -19.97 -0.39
C ARG A 72 5.73 -19.49 1.03
N ILE A 73 6.06 -18.24 1.35
CA ILE A 73 5.80 -17.67 2.67
C ILE A 73 4.30 -17.49 2.87
N VAL A 74 3.64 -16.78 1.97
CA VAL A 74 2.21 -16.45 2.10
C VAL A 74 1.34 -17.72 2.13
N ALA A 75 1.64 -18.71 1.27
CA ALA A 75 0.86 -19.94 1.18
C ALA A 75 0.86 -20.79 2.46
N ARG A 76 1.80 -20.57 3.38
CA ARG A 76 1.81 -21.19 4.72
C ARG A 76 0.83 -20.55 5.70
N HIS A 77 0.38 -19.34 5.42
CA HIS A 77 -0.47 -18.55 6.30
C HIS A 77 -1.88 -18.34 5.74
N GLU A 78 -2.00 -18.19 4.41
CA GLU A 78 -3.25 -17.84 3.75
C GLU A 78 -3.21 -18.14 2.25
N LYS A 79 -4.26 -17.81 1.52
CA LYS A 79 -4.31 -18.05 0.07
C LYS A 79 -3.38 -17.10 -0.69
N VAL A 80 -2.90 -17.59 -1.83
CA VAL A 80 -2.17 -16.80 -2.82
C VAL A 80 -2.94 -16.84 -4.13
N LEU A 81 -3.27 -15.67 -4.66
CA LEU A 81 -3.83 -15.49 -5.98
C LEU A 81 -2.75 -14.92 -6.90
N VAL A 82 -2.46 -15.58 -7.99
CA VAL A 82 -1.47 -15.16 -8.97
C VAL A 82 -2.17 -14.83 -10.28
N ALA A 83 -2.07 -13.59 -10.73
CA ALA A 83 -2.43 -13.17 -12.08
C ALA A 83 -1.20 -13.34 -12.98
N ALA A 84 -1.29 -14.11 -14.05
CA ALA A 84 -0.15 -14.43 -14.92
C ALA A 84 -0.53 -14.47 -16.38
N ARG A 85 0.34 -13.93 -17.24
CA ARG A 85 0.18 -13.98 -18.70
C ARG A 85 0.22 -15.40 -19.28
N ASP A 86 1.00 -16.30 -18.68
CA ASP A 86 1.03 -17.74 -19.00
C ASP A 86 0.77 -18.51 -17.71
N ALA A 87 -0.53 -18.64 -17.38
CA ALA A 87 -0.96 -19.28 -16.15
C ALA A 87 -0.49 -20.73 -16.02
N ASP A 88 -0.41 -21.48 -17.11
CA ASP A 88 0.01 -22.88 -17.09
C ASP A 88 1.51 -23.04 -16.84
N LYS A 89 2.33 -22.18 -17.45
CA LYS A 89 3.79 -22.14 -17.19
C LYS A 89 4.04 -21.77 -15.72
N VAL A 90 3.39 -20.72 -15.24
CA VAL A 90 3.57 -20.22 -13.86
C VAL A 90 3.07 -21.25 -12.84
N ARG A 91 1.93 -21.90 -13.09
CA ARG A 91 1.41 -22.96 -12.21
C ARG A 91 2.41 -24.10 -12.06
N ARG A 92 2.95 -24.63 -13.18
CA ARG A 92 3.97 -25.69 -13.14
C ARG A 92 5.23 -25.25 -12.38
N LEU A 93 5.66 -24.02 -12.57
CA LEU A 93 6.82 -23.47 -11.87
C LEU A 93 6.57 -23.41 -10.35
N ILE A 94 5.44 -22.87 -9.93
CA ILE A 94 5.06 -22.78 -8.52
C ILE A 94 4.93 -24.19 -7.92
N GLU A 95 4.23 -25.12 -8.58
CA GLU A 95 4.07 -26.50 -8.12
C GLU A 95 5.40 -27.23 -7.94
N SER A 96 6.38 -26.98 -8.82
CA SER A 96 7.71 -27.56 -8.69
C SER A 96 8.58 -26.92 -7.60
N SER A 97 8.18 -25.72 -7.14
CA SER A 97 8.97 -24.88 -6.22
C SER A 97 8.36 -24.77 -4.82
N THR A 98 7.18 -25.35 -4.59
CA THR A 98 6.47 -25.29 -3.32
C THR A 98 6.19 -26.67 -2.75
N ASP A 99 6.10 -26.76 -1.41
CA ASP A 99 5.72 -27.96 -0.70
C ASP A 99 4.27 -28.39 -1.04
N GLU A 100 3.99 -29.67 -1.05
CA GLU A 100 2.67 -30.19 -1.48
C GLU A 100 1.53 -29.73 -0.58
N ASP A 101 1.77 -29.60 0.72
CA ASP A 101 0.80 -29.21 1.74
C ASP A 101 0.27 -27.79 1.57
N VAL A 102 1.05 -26.88 0.97
CA VAL A 102 0.64 -25.47 0.75
C VAL A 102 0.02 -25.22 -0.64
N ARG A 103 0.15 -26.14 -1.59
CA ARG A 103 -0.37 -25.97 -2.98
C ARG A 103 -1.88 -25.74 -3.01
N GLY A 104 -2.61 -26.30 -2.05
CA GLY A 104 -4.05 -26.08 -1.89
C GLY A 104 -4.44 -24.64 -1.69
N ASN A 105 -3.53 -23.79 -1.19
CA ASN A 105 -3.73 -22.37 -0.96
C ASN A 105 -3.43 -21.50 -2.18
N ILE A 106 -2.87 -22.05 -3.27
CA ILE A 106 -2.40 -21.27 -4.42
C ILE A 106 -3.37 -21.39 -5.59
N ARG A 107 -3.73 -20.26 -6.18
CA ARG A 107 -4.56 -20.18 -7.40
C ARG A 107 -3.86 -19.31 -8.42
N VAL A 108 -3.76 -19.80 -9.67
CA VAL A 108 -3.14 -19.07 -10.77
C VAL A 108 -4.18 -18.84 -11.86
N TYR A 109 -4.38 -17.58 -12.24
CA TYR A 109 -5.35 -17.14 -13.24
C TYR A 109 -4.64 -16.55 -14.47
N GLN A 110 -5.22 -16.80 -15.65
CA GLN A 110 -4.76 -16.25 -16.91
C GLN A 110 -5.16 -14.77 -17.00
N CYS A 111 -4.18 -13.86 -16.96
CA CYS A 111 -4.38 -12.42 -17.09
C CYS A 111 -3.22 -11.80 -17.87
N GLU A 112 -3.53 -10.99 -18.88
CA GLU A 112 -2.54 -10.11 -19.49
C GLU A 112 -2.16 -9.00 -18.52
N ASN A 113 -0.88 -8.65 -18.46
CA ASN A 113 -0.37 -7.56 -17.63
C ASN A 113 0.70 -6.75 -18.37
N ASN A 114 0.85 -5.48 -17.99
CA ASN A 114 1.96 -4.64 -18.42
C ASN A 114 3.13 -4.78 -17.44
N ASP A 115 2.83 -4.88 -16.12
CA ASP A 115 3.83 -4.99 -15.07
C ASP A 115 3.29 -5.79 -13.86
N THR A 116 3.97 -5.75 -12.70
CA THR A 116 3.76 -6.65 -11.55
C THR A 116 3.16 -5.99 -10.32
N TRP A 117 2.85 -4.72 -10.36
CA TRP A 117 2.52 -3.89 -9.20
C TRP A 117 1.07 -4.06 -8.73
N ALA A 118 0.78 -5.26 -8.18
CA ALA A 118 -0.55 -5.64 -7.73
C ALA A 118 -1.14 -4.67 -6.69
N ARG A 119 -0.31 -4.03 -5.87
CA ARG A 119 -0.75 -3.03 -4.90
C ARG A 119 -1.56 -1.91 -5.55
N ASP A 120 -1.15 -1.45 -6.72
CA ASP A 120 -1.64 -0.22 -7.31
C ASP A 120 -2.78 -0.42 -8.30
N HIS A 121 -2.90 -1.61 -8.89
CA HIS A 121 -3.97 -1.90 -9.83
C HIS A 121 -5.09 -2.80 -9.28
N SER A 122 -4.89 -3.46 -8.12
CA SER A 122 -5.88 -4.39 -7.58
C SER A 122 -7.05 -3.68 -6.87
N PHE A 123 -8.13 -4.42 -6.64
CA PHE A 123 -9.28 -3.90 -5.88
C PHE A 123 -8.90 -3.37 -4.50
N ILE A 124 -9.42 -2.21 -4.14
CA ILE A 124 -9.52 -1.79 -2.75
C ILE A 124 -10.84 -2.36 -2.20
N THR A 125 -10.80 -3.14 -1.12
CA THR A 125 -11.95 -3.93 -0.69
C THR A 125 -12.57 -3.40 0.58
N LEU A 126 -13.87 -3.05 0.53
CA LEU A 126 -14.66 -2.71 1.71
C LEU A 126 -15.32 -3.94 2.31
N VAL A 127 -15.28 -4.00 3.63
CA VAL A 127 -15.90 -5.05 4.44
C VAL A 127 -17.27 -4.57 4.93
N PRO A 128 -18.34 -5.41 4.85
CA PRO A 128 -19.62 -5.06 5.44
C PRO A 128 -19.56 -5.10 6.97
N GLU A 129 -20.16 -4.12 7.65
CA GLU A 129 -20.35 -4.15 9.10
C GLU A 129 -21.30 -5.28 9.50
N ARG A 130 -20.97 -5.98 10.62
CA ARG A 130 -21.64 -7.23 11.02
C ARG A 130 -23.04 -7.05 11.59
N ASP A 131 -23.48 -5.85 11.91
CA ASP A 131 -24.78 -5.64 12.56
C ASP A 131 -25.94 -5.56 11.55
N GLY A 132 -26.38 -6.74 11.10
CA GLY A 132 -27.75 -6.93 10.57
C GLY A 132 -27.93 -6.92 9.07
N GLY A 133 -26.90 -7.03 8.24
CA GLY A 133 -27.04 -7.09 6.79
C GLY A 133 -26.35 -8.29 6.16
N GLU A 134 -27.05 -9.00 5.26
CA GLU A 134 -26.45 -9.87 4.25
C GLU A 134 -25.62 -9.02 3.26
N GLY A 135 -24.53 -8.39 3.75
CA GLY A 135 -23.66 -7.55 2.95
C GLY A 135 -22.60 -8.37 2.24
N SER A 136 -22.54 -8.28 0.92
CA SER A 136 -21.38 -8.75 0.14
C SER A 136 -20.25 -7.74 0.22
N PHE A 137 -18.99 -8.19 0.15
CA PHE A 137 -17.84 -7.28 -0.01
C PHE A 137 -18.06 -6.32 -1.19
N ARG A 138 -17.55 -5.10 -1.09
CA ARG A 138 -17.44 -4.18 -2.22
C ARG A 138 -16.01 -4.16 -2.71
N LEU A 139 -15.82 -4.54 -3.96
CA LEU A 139 -14.54 -4.56 -4.64
C LEU A 139 -14.44 -3.28 -5.46
N LEU A 140 -13.81 -2.26 -4.92
CA LEU A 140 -13.67 -0.96 -5.58
C LEU A 140 -12.61 -1.06 -6.67
N ASP A 141 -13.03 -0.87 -7.92
CA ASP A 141 -12.20 -0.98 -9.11
C ASP A 141 -11.84 0.42 -9.61
N PHE A 142 -10.86 1.02 -8.97
CA PHE A 142 -10.35 2.34 -9.33
C PHE A 142 -9.51 2.27 -10.60
N ARG A 143 -9.45 3.39 -11.31
CA ARG A 143 -8.57 3.52 -12.48
C ARG A 143 -7.12 3.51 -12.05
N PHE A 144 -6.35 2.57 -12.55
CA PHE A 144 -4.90 2.61 -12.55
C PHE A 144 -4.41 3.14 -13.90
N ASN A 145 -3.60 4.20 -13.88
CA ASN A 145 -3.15 4.86 -15.12
C ASN A 145 -1.62 4.94 -15.25
N GLY A 146 -0.89 4.03 -14.58
CA GLY A 146 0.57 3.97 -14.62
C GLY A 146 1.22 5.18 -13.96
N TRP A 147 0.81 5.47 -12.70
CA TRP A 147 1.35 6.54 -11.85
C TRP A 147 1.34 7.92 -12.52
N GLY A 148 0.19 8.31 -13.02
CA GLY A 148 0.05 9.58 -13.72
C GLY A 148 0.49 9.54 -15.17
N ARG A 149 0.31 8.40 -15.85
CA ARG A 149 0.62 8.15 -17.28
C ARG A 149 2.11 8.11 -17.60
N LYS A 150 2.96 7.75 -16.64
CA LYS A 150 4.39 7.55 -16.85
C LYS A 150 4.67 6.22 -17.56
N PHE A 151 3.83 5.20 -17.32
CA PHE A 151 3.97 3.85 -17.86
C PHE A 151 2.67 3.33 -18.49
N PRO A 152 2.74 2.36 -19.42
CA PRO A 152 1.57 1.65 -19.91
C PRO A 152 0.84 0.92 -18.78
N ALA A 153 -0.50 1.01 -18.74
CA ALA A 153 -1.31 0.40 -17.68
C ALA A 153 -2.62 -0.21 -18.22
N ASP A 154 -2.77 -0.29 -19.53
CA ASP A 154 -4.02 -0.72 -20.17
C ASP A 154 -4.35 -2.20 -19.93
N LYS A 155 -3.35 -3.05 -19.72
CA LYS A 155 -3.55 -4.44 -19.35
C LYS A 155 -3.74 -4.60 -17.85
N ASP A 156 -2.93 -3.93 -17.03
CA ASP A 156 -3.01 -3.99 -15.57
C ASP A 156 -4.37 -3.52 -15.07
N ASN A 157 -4.90 -2.44 -15.64
CA ASN A 157 -6.23 -1.91 -15.33
C ASN A 157 -7.39 -2.87 -15.68
N ARG A 158 -7.12 -3.98 -16.39
CA ARG A 158 -8.10 -5.02 -16.72
C ARG A 158 -7.98 -6.30 -15.90
N ILE A 159 -6.93 -6.43 -15.09
CA ILE A 159 -6.69 -7.64 -14.29
C ILE A 159 -7.87 -7.87 -13.33
N ASN A 160 -8.34 -6.83 -12.66
CA ASN A 160 -9.48 -6.90 -11.74
C ASN A 160 -10.72 -7.50 -12.38
N ALA A 161 -11.10 -7.00 -13.57
CA ALA A 161 -12.22 -7.52 -14.33
C ALA A 161 -12.02 -9.00 -14.68
N SER A 162 -10.84 -9.36 -15.18
CA SER A 162 -10.51 -10.73 -15.56
C SER A 162 -10.60 -11.70 -14.38
N LEU A 163 -10.08 -11.34 -13.22
CA LEU A 163 -10.14 -12.13 -11.99
C LEU A 163 -11.57 -12.25 -11.45
N TYR A 164 -12.33 -11.15 -11.49
CA TYR A 164 -13.74 -11.16 -11.07
C TYR A 164 -14.58 -12.08 -11.93
N ASP A 165 -14.45 -11.98 -13.26
CA ASP A 165 -15.20 -12.80 -14.23
C ASP A 165 -14.80 -14.28 -14.14
N ALA A 166 -13.54 -14.57 -13.78
CA ALA A 166 -13.07 -15.93 -13.46
C ALA A 166 -13.58 -16.46 -12.11
N GLY A 167 -14.32 -15.66 -11.35
CA GLY A 167 -14.92 -16.08 -10.08
C GLY A 167 -13.95 -16.15 -8.92
N ALA A 168 -12.83 -15.41 -8.95
CA ALA A 168 -11.81 -15.42 -7.89
C ALA A 168 -12.31 -14.83 -6.58
N PHE A 169 -13.33 -13.97 -6.62
CA PHE A 169 -13.78 -13.20 -5.46
C PHE A 169 -15.26 -13.44 -5.11
N ASN A 170 -15.56 -13.27 -3.83
CA ASN A 170 -16.90 -13.09 -3.29
C ASN A 170 -17.13 -11.59 -3.10
N GLY A 171 -18.19 -11.04 -3.67
CA GLY A 171 -18.47 -9.61 -3.52
C GLY A 171 -19.07 -9.01 -4.78
N VAL A 172 -19.29 -7.71 -4.73
CA VAL A 172 -19.80 -6.92 -5.84
C VAL A 172 -18.68 -6.01 -6.32
N ARG A 173 -18.33 -6.11 -7.60
CA ARG A 173 -17.41 -5.18 -8.25
C ARG A 173 -18.11 -3.83 -8.42
N MET A 174 -17.45 -2.79 -7.92
CA MET A 174 -17.89 -1.39 -8.03
C MET A 174 -17.01 -0.71 -9.07
N ASP A 175 -17.64 -0.09 -10.04
CA ASP A 175 -16.93 0.68 -11.08
C ASP A 175 -16.59 2.07 -10.53
N ASN A 176 -15.29 2.31 -10.33
CA ASN A 176 -14.72 3.58 -9.87
C ASN A 176 -13.72 4.14 -10.92
N ASP A 177 -13.87 3.75 -12.20
CA ASP A 177 -12.96 4.13 -13.29
C ASP A 177 -12.91 5.64 -13.59
N ASP A 178 -13.81 6.43 -13.00
CA ASP A 178 -13.82 7.88 -13.07
C ASP A 178 -12.85 8.58 -12.09
N PHE A 179 -12.17 7.80 -11.23
CA PHE A 179 -11.20 8.31 -10.26
C PHE A 179 -9.92 7.46 -10.26
N VAL A 180 -8.76 8.13 -10.40
CA VAL A 180 -7.45 7.46 -10.36
C VAL A 180 -7.02 7.31 -8.90
N LEU A 181 -6.80 6.06 -8.47
CA LEU A 181 -6.32 5.76 -7.13
C LEU A 181 -5.48 4.49 -7.15
N GLU A 182 -4.24 4.60 -6.72
CA GLU A 182 -3.33 3.49 -6.47
C GLU A 182 -3.46 3.01 -5.02
N GLY A 183 -3.46 1.70 -4.79
CA GLY A 183 -3.56 1.14 -3.43
C GLY A 183 -2.40 1.54 -2.52
N GLY A 184 -1.20 1.74 -3.08
CA GLY A 184 -0.02 2.21 -2.33
C GLY A 184 -0.07 3.69 -1.92
N SER A 185 -1.00 4.46 -2.50
CA SER A 185 -1.18 5.88 -2.18
C SER A 185 -2.00 6.13 -0.91
N VAL A 186 -2.61 5.09 -0.31
CA VAL A 186 -3.48 5.22 0.86
C VAL A 186 -3.16 4.18 1.93
N GLU A 187 -3.27 4.59 3.20
CA GLU A 187 -3.21 3.73 4.39
C GLU A 187 -4.48 3.90 5.21
N SER A 188 -4.99 2.81 5.80
CA SER A 188 -6.20 2.81 6.64
C SER A 188 -5.89 2.32 8.05
N ASP A 189 -6.45 3.00 9.05
CA ASP A 189 -6.43 2.52 10.45
C ASP A 189 -7.55 1.50 10.74
N GLY A 190 -8.42 1.20 9.76
CA GLY A 190 -9.59 0.34 9.93
C GLY A 190 -10.71 0.95 10.76
N ARG A 191 -10.59 2.23 11.16
CA ARG A 191 -11.52 2.94 12.05
C ARG A 191 -11.96 4.30 11.50
N GLY A 192 -11.90 4.44 10.17
CA GLY A 192 -12.40 5.61 9.45
C GLY A 192 -11.35 6.69 9.21
N THR A 193 -10.07 6.48 9.53
CA THR A 193 -9.00 7.41 9.14
C THR A 193 -8.25 6.86 7.94
N ILE A 194 -8.15 7.66 6.88
CA ILE A 194 -7.28 7.42 5.73
C ILE A 194 -6.09 8.36 5.80
N PHE A 195 -4.89 7.82 5.61
CA PHE A 195 -3.67 8.59 5.47
C PHE A 195 -3.24 8.56 4.01
N THR A 196 -2.72 9.65 3.51
CA THR A 196 -2.19 9.79 2.14
C THR A 196 -1.16 10.90 2.08
N THR A 197 -0.45 11.01 0.97
CA THR A 197 0.49 12.11 0.72
C THR A 197 -0.10 13.15 -0.22
N SER A 198 0.23 14.40 0.00
CA SER A 198 -0.16 15.49 -0.93
C SER A 198 0.62 15.39 -2.24
N MET A 199 1.87 14.95 -2.18
CA MET A 199 2.72 14.80 -3.37
C MET A 199 2.09 13.83 -4.38
N CYS A 200 1.56 12.69 -3.94
CA CYS A 200 0.97 11.70 -4.81
C CYS A 200 -0.40 12.15 -5.36
N LEU A 201 -1.37 12.40 -4.49
CA LEU A 201 -2.75 12.61 -4.97
C LEU A 201 -2.98 13.97 -5.63
N LEU A 202 -2.10 14.96 -5.40
CA LEU A 202 -2.12 16.23 -6.11
C LEU A 202 -1.16 16.26 -7.32
N ALA A 203 -0.46 15.15 -7.60
CA ALA A 203 0.44 15.05 -8.74
C ALA A 203 -0.31 15.22 -10.08
N PRO A 204 0.33 15.75 -11.11
CA PRO A 204 -0.26 15.89 -12.45
C PRO A 204 -0.75 14.55 -13.01
N ASN A 205 -1.76 14.61 -13.88
CA ASN A 205 -2.33 13.45 -14.60
C ASN A 205 -3.00 12.37 -13.75
N ARG A 206 -3.27 12.63 -12.45
CA ARG A 206 -4.16 11.78 -11.65
C ARG A 206 -5.59 12.30 -11.70
N ASN A 207 -5.98 13.17 -10.78
CA ASN A 207 -7.37 13.63 -10.67
C ASN A 207 -7.55 15.14 -10.88
N GLN A 208 -6.52 15.84 -11.38
CA GLN A 208 -6.65 17.28 -11.64
C GLN A 208 -7.67 17.56 -12.73
N PRO A 209 -8.47 18.64 -12.60
CA PRO A 209 -8.23 19.81 -11.73
C PRO A 209 -8.84 19.75 -10.33
N MET A 210 -9.14 18.55 -9.78
CA MET A 210 -9.68 18.43 -8.42
C MET A 210 -8.75 19.05 -7.38
N THR A 211 -9.33 19.78 -6.45
CA THR A 211 -8.63 20.33 -5.28
C THR A 211 -8.37 19.26 -4.21
N ARG A 212 -7.51 19.57 -3.24
CA ARG A 212 -7.24 18.72 -2.07
C ARG A 212 -8.53 18.36 -1.32
N GLU A 213 -9.43 19.32 -1.16
CA GLU A 213 -10.71 19.17 -0.48
C GLU A 213 -11.66 18.25 -1.28
N GLU A 214 -11.73 18.39 -2.59
CA GLU A 214 -12.55 17.55 -3.45
C GLU A 214 -12.05 16.10 -3.48
N ILE A 215 -10.73 15.90 -3.53
CA ILE A 215 -10.11 14.58 -3.43
C ILE A 215 -10.38 13.97 -2.05
N ALA A 216 -10.22 14.72 -0.96
CA ALA A 216 -10.52 14.23 0.39
C ALA A 216 -11.99 13.81 0.53
N GLN A 217 -12.93 14.60 0.00
CA GLN A 217 -14.35 14.25 -0.02
C GLN A 217 -14.62 12.97 -0.83
N ARG A 218 -13.96 12.81 -1.98
CA ARG A 218 -14.09 11.61 -2.79
C ARG A 218 -13.56 10.39 -2.04
N LEU A 219 -12.37 10.46 -1.44
CA LEU A 219 -11.81 9.39 -0.63
C LEU A 219 -12.72 9.01 0.54
N MET A 220 -13.23 9.98 1.29
CA MET A 220 -14.15 9.71 2.40
C MET A 220 -15.43 9.02 1.94
N SER A 221 -15.97 9.41 0.79
CA SER A 221 -17.18 8.82 0.23
C SER A 221 -16.95 7.39 -0.26
N GLU A 222 -15.92 7.17 -1.09
CA GLU A 222 -15.66 5.87 -1.71
C GLU A 222 -15.12 4.84 -0.72
N LEU A 223 -14.23 5.27 0.18
CA LEU A 223 -13.58 4.39 1.15
C LEU A 223 -14.35 4.25 2.48
N CYS A 224 -15.53 4.85 2.57
CA CYS A 224 -16.35 4.88 3.79
C CYS A 224 -15.57 5.39 5.01
N ALA A 225 -14.78 6.45 4.82
CA ALA A 225 -13.92 7.03 5.84
C ALA A 225 -14.52 8.29 6.47
N ASP A 226 -14.05 8.63 7.69
CA ASP A 226 -14.46 9.81 8.45
C ASP A 226 -13.58 11.01 8.19
N ARG A 227 -12.31 10.76 7.90
CA ARG A 227 -11.32 11.81 7.67
C ARG A 227 -10.16 11.33 6.82
N VAL A 228 -9.51 12.29 6.18
CA VAL A 228 -8.26 12.08 5.46
C VAL A 228 -7.16 12.89 6.15
N VAL A 229 -6.07 12.24 6.49
CA VAL A 229 -4.84 12.84 7.01
C VAL A 229 -3.83 12.93 5.87
N TRP A 230 -3.41 14.15 5.56
CA TRP A 230 -2.46 14.41 4.50
C TRP A 230 -1.05 14.59 5.06
N LEU A 231 -0.09 13.87 4.50
CA LEU A 231 1.33 14.04 4.76
C LEU A 231 1.96 14.83 3.62
N ASP A 232 2.72 15.85 3.97
CA ASP A 232 3.30 16.80 3.01
C ASP A 232 4.81 16.59 2.83
N HIS A 233 5.38 15.60 3.52
CA HIS A 233 6.82 15.32 3.59
C HIS A 233 7.08 13.81 3.50
N GLY A 234 8.33 13.43 3.28
CA GLY A 234 8.78 12.04 3.22
C GLY A 234 8.96 11.54 1.79
N SER A 235 9.61 12.33 0.94
CA SER A 235 9.93 11.94 -0.43
C SER A 235 11.22 11.11 -0.49
N LEU A 236 11.14 9.89 -1.03
CA LEU A 236 12.31 9.04 -1.27
C LEU A 236 12.98 9.39 -2.60
N THR A 237 14.32 9.54 -2.57
CA THR A 237 15.09 9.67 -3.80
C THR A 237 14.96 8.42 -4.65
N GLY A 238 14.59 8.60 -5.91
CA GLY A 238 14.37 7.50 -6.85
C GLY A 238 12.94 6.98 -6.89
N ASP A 239 12.04 7.47 -6.02
CA ASP A 239 10.61 7.11 -6.12
C ASP A 239 9.98 7.68 -7.40
N ASP A 240 9.29 6.84 -8.14
CA ASP A 240 8.60 7.19 -9.39
C ASP A 240 7.06 7.22 -9.25
N THR A 241 6.54 6.96 -8.05
CA THR A 241 5.11 6.99 -7.73
C THR A 241 4.58 8.38 -7.37
N ASP A 242 5.44 9.40 -7.31
CA ASP A 242 5.18 10.74 -6.77
C ASP A 242 4.92 10.74 -5.25
N GLY A 243 5.53 9.82 -4.51
CA GLY A 243 5.48 9.77 -3.05
C GLY A 243 4.31 8.96 -2.48
N HIS A 244 4.19 7.71 -2.86
CA HIS A 244 3.26 6.78 -2.20
C HIS A 244 3.53 6.71 -0.71
N ILE A 245 2.46 6.70 0.09
CA ILE A 245 2.57 6.66 1.55
C ILE A 245 3.17 5.36 2.06
N ASP A 246 2.91 4.24 1.41
CA ASP A 246 3.37 2.91 1.79
C ASP A 246 4.90 2.74 1.72
N THR A 247 5.60 3.70 1.13
CA THR A 247 7.06 3.75 1.10
C THR A 247 7.65 4.48 2.31
N THR A 248 6.86 5.25 3.06
CA THR A 248 7.38 6.14 4.11
C THR A 248 6.66 6.02 5.44
N VAL A 249 5.33 5.84 5.45
CA VAL A 249 4.53 5.75 6.68
C VAL A 249 3.49 4.63 6.55
N ARG A 250 3.43 3.75 7.55
CA ARG A 250 2.47 2.65 7.62
C ARG A 250 1.67 2.74 8.91
N THR A 251 0.41 2.36 8.83
CA THR A 251 -0.43 2.19 10.02
C THR A 251 -0.18 0.83 10.69
N ALA A 252 -0.33 0.77 12.02
CA ALA A 252 -0.23 -0.44 12.82
C ALA A 252 -1.25 -0.41 13.98
N PRO A 253 -1.51 -1.55 14.65
CA PRO A 253 -2.43 -1.60 15.79
C PRO A 253 -2.12 -0.56 16.87
N ASP A 254 -3.12 -0.29 17.74
CA ASP A 254 -3.00 0.56 18.93
C ASP A 254 -2.54 2.00 18.60
N ASP A 255 -3.17 2.61 17.58
CA ASP A 255 -2.88 3.99 17.15
C ASP A 255 -1.40 4.23 16.84
N THR A 256 -0.75 3.23 16.26
CA THR A 256 0.68 3.28 15.93
C THR A 256 0.90 3.67 14.47
N LEU A 257 1.85 4.58 14.24
CA LEU A 257 2.41 4.86 12.93
C LEU A 257 3.86 4.40 12.90
N VAL A 258 4.19 3.55 11.95
CA VAL A 258 5.55 3.10 11.64
C VAL A 258 6.07 3.95 10.50
N TYR A 259 7.21 4.60 10.65
CA TYR A 259 7.69 5.54 9.64
C TYR A 259 9.19 5.45 9.42
N THR A 260 9.63 5.74 8.22
CA THR A 260 11.05 5.84 7.87
C THR A 260 11.65 7.12 8.44
N GLY A 261 12.79 7.03 9.13
CA GLY A 261 13.53 8.17 9.64
C GLY A 261 14.93 8.24 9.05
N CYS A 262 15.46 9.44 8.81
CA CYS A 262 16.82 9.67 8.33
C CYS A 262 17.67 10.28 9.44
N ASP A 263 18.82 9.66 9.78
CA ASP A 263 19.76 10.14 10.81
C ASP A 263 20.98 10.85 10.23
N ASP A 264 21.30 10.57 8.98
CA ASP A 264 22.46 11.17 8.32
C ASP A 264 22.12 12.58 7.83
N SER A 265 22.62 13.60 8.54
CA SER A 265 22.45 15.00 8.13
C SER A 265 23.16 15.37 6.83
N GLY A 266 24.01 14.49 6.32
CA GLY A 266 24.64 14.64 4.99
C GLY A 266 23.80 14.06 3.86
N ASP A 267 22.74 13.28 4.16
CA ASP A 267 21.82 12.76 3.17
C ASP A 267 20.87 13.86 2.67
N GLY A 268 20.72 13.97 1.35
CA GLY A 268 19.84 14.98 0.74
C GLY A 268 18.37 14.89 1.14
N GLN A 269 17.94 13.74 1.70
CA GLN A 269 16.58 13.49 2.17
C GLN A 269 16.37 13.88 3.65
N TYR A 270 17.45 14.18 4.38
CA TYR A 270 17.41 14.38 5.83
C TYR A 270 16.38 15.41 6.29
N GLU A 271 16.38 16.59 5.69
CA GLU A 271 15.48 17.67 6.09
C GLU A 271 14.01 17.33 5.84
N ASP A 272 13.69 16.67 4.73
CA ASP A 272 12.30 16.30 4.40
C ASP A 272 11.79 15.21 5.36
N PHE A 273 12.59 14.18 5.68
CA PHE A 273 12.21 13.17 6.67
C PHE A 273 12.15 13.73 8.11
N ARG A 274 12.97 14.72 8.44
CA ARG A 274 12.86 15.45 9.71
C ARG A 274 11.55 16.24 9.78
N MET A 275 11.10 16.83 8.68
CA MET A 275 9.80 17.52 8.61
C MET A 275 8.64 16.54 8.66
N LEU A 276 8.76 15.36 8.03
CA LEU A 276 7.78 14.27 8.17
C LEU A 276 7.62 13.89 9.65
N GLU A 277 8.71 13.62 10.36
CA GLU A 277 8.67 13.27 11.78
C GLU A 277 8.00 14.37 12.62
N LYS A 278 8.33 15.64 12.35
CA LYS A 278 7.69 16.78 13.01
C LYS A 278 6.17 16.79 12.75
N GLN A 279 5.75 16.52 11.52
CA GLN A 279 4.34 16.45 11.14
C GLN A 279 3.65 15.31 11.87
N LEU A 280 4.24 14.09 11.88
CA LEU A 280 3.69 12.91 12.57
C LEU A 280 3.51 13.15 14.08
N ARG A 281 4.45 13.79 14.76
CA ARG A 281 4.35 14.17 16.17
C ARG A 281 3.18 15.15 16.46
N GLY A 282 2.80 15.94 15.46
CA GLY A 282 1.66 16.86 15.52
C GLY A 282 0.31 16.18 15.31
N LEU A 283 0.26 15.01 14.72
CA LEU A 283 -1.01 14.31 14.43
C LEU A 283 -1.72 13.86 15.71
N ARG A 284 -3.03 13.73 15.58
CA ARG A 284 -3.90 13.22 16.63
C ARG A 284 -4.86 12.16 16.06
N THR A 285 -5.16 11.15 16.88
CA THR A 285 -6.19 10.16 16.61
C THR A 285 -7.57 10.81 16.50
N ALA A 286 -8.58 10.06 16.11
CA ALA A 286 -9.96 10.54 16.10
C ALA A 286 -10.43 11.02 17.49
N ASP A 287 -9.89 10.39 18.55
CA ASP A 287 -10.19 10.72 19.95
C ASP A 287 -9.27 11.83 20.52
N GLY A 288 -8.46 12.47 19.68
CA GLY A 288 -7.58 13.58 20.06
C GLY A 288 -6.28 13.17 20.77
N GLN A 289 -5.96 11.88 20.84
CA GLN A 289 -4.72 11.38 21.45
C GLN A 289 -3.54 11.46 20.46
N PRO A 290 -2.30 11.57 20.92
CA PRO A 290 -1.15 11.45 20.04
C PRO A 290 -1.03 10.01 19.51
N TYR A 291 -0.55 9.86 18.26
CA TYR A 291 -0.16 8.54 17.74
C TYR A 291 1.09 8.05 18.46
N ARG A 292 1.18 6.73 18.65
CA ARG A 292 2.44 6.06 18.96
C ARG A 292 3.28 6.04 17.70
N LEU A 293 4.53 6.52 17.78
CA LEU A 293 5.43 6.60 16.65
C LEU A 293 6.57 5.59 16.79
N LEU A 294 6.71 4.69 15.81
CA LEU A 294 7.81 3.75 15.72
C LEU A 294 8.64 4.06 14.48
N ARG A 295 9.91 4.37 14.71
CA ARG A 295 10.81 4.83 13.68
C ARG A 295 11.64 3.68 13.11
N LEU A 296 11.56 3.48 11.80
CA LEU A 296 12.41 2.57 11.03
C LEU A 296 13.74 3.26 10.68
N PRO A 297 14.84 2.53 10.63
CA PRO A 297 16.07 3.08 10.07
C PRO A 297 15.89 3.35 8.57
N MET A 298 16.61 4.32 8.04
CA MET A 298 16.76 4.47 6.59
C MET A 298 17.86 3.51 6.12
N PRO A 299 17.62 2.70 5.06
CA PRO A 299 18.68 1.92 4.45
C PRO A 299 19.84 2.83 3.99
N ASP A 300 21.08 2.32 4.04
CA ASP A 300 22.17 2.94 3.29
C ASP A 300 21.80 2.99 1.81
N ALA A 301 22.32 3.97 1.09
CA ALA A 301 21.97 4.17 -0.30
C ALA A 301 22.20 2.90 -1.14
N VAL A 302 21.11 2.33 -1.64
CA VAL A 302 21.14 1.28 -2.65
C VAL A 302 21.20 1.96 -4.01
N CYS A 303 22.21 1.62 -4.81
CA CYS A 303 22.38 2.24 -6.12
C CYS A 303 22.44 1.17 -7.21
N TYR A 304 21.89 1.49 -8.38
CA TYR A 304 21.98 0.69 -9.59
C TYR A 304 22.20 1.62 -10.80
N ASP A 305 23.14 1.27 -11.67
CA ASP A 305 23.55 2.09 -12.84
C ASP A 305 23.85 3.57 -12.51
N GLY A 306 24.36 3.82 -11.31
CA GLY A 306 24.73 5.17 -10.84
C GLY A 306 23.60 5.98 -10.25
N GLU A 307 22.38 5.46 -10.24
CA GLU A 307 21.21 6.10 -9.64
C GLU A 307 20.90 5.51 -8.26
N ARG A 308 20.48 6.36 -7.31
CA ARG A 308 19.99 5.93 -6.00
C ARG A 308 18.56 5.41 -6.13
N LEU A 309 18.32 4.24 -5.60
CA LEU A 309 17.00 3.58 -5.60
C LEU A 309 16.23 3.88 -4.32
N PRO A 310 14.88 3.85 -4.34
CA PRO A 310 14.01 4.20 -3.20
C PRO A 310 13.89 3.05 -2.18
N ALA A 311 15.02 2.51 -1.72
CA ALA A 311 15.02 1.45 -0.72
C ALA A 311 14.42 1.95 0.60
N THR A 312 13.47 1.19 1.15
CA THR A 312 12.77 1.53 2.39
C THR A 312 12.26 0.28 3.11
N TYR A 313 12.38 0.25 4.44
CA TYR A 313 11.79 -0.82 5.26
C TYR A 313 10.29 -0.61 5.52
N ALA A 314 9.73 0.55 5.21
CA ALA A 314 8.30 0.81 5.36
C ALA A 314 7.44 0.02 4.37
N ASN A 315 7.99 -0.45 3.26
CA ASN A 315 7.27 -1.22 2.25
C ASN A 315 7.16 -2.73 2.62
N PHE A 316 6.84 -3.00 3.91
CA PHE A 316 6.57 -4.35 4.42
C PHE A 316 5.13 -4.78 4.11
N LEU A 317 4.89 -6.08 4.04
CA LEU A 317 3.56 -6.69 3.83
C LEU A 317 3.09 -7.36 5.12
N VAL A 318 1.89 -7.02 5.59
CA VAL A 318 1.24 -7.68 6.72
C VAL A 318 0.35 -8.81 6.20
N ILE A 319 0.54 -10.03 6.74
CA ILE A 319 -0.30 -11.20 6.44
C ILE A 319 -0.80 -11.84 7.74
N ASN A 320 -1.69 -12.83 7.66
CA ASN A 320 -2.12 -13.57 8.84
C ASN A 320 -0.90 -14.24 9.51
N GLY A 321 -0.67 -13.90 10.78
CA GLY A 321 0.39 -14.49 11.60
C GLY A 321 1.82 -14.03 11.31
N ALA A 322 2.08 -13.26 10.25
CA ALA A 322 3.42 -12.77 9.93
C ALA A 322 3.43 -11.34 9.34
N VAL A 323 4.62 -10.73 9.31
CA VAL A 323 4.93 -9.52 8.55
C VAL A 323 6.18 -9.80 7.72
N ILE A 324 6.07 -9.62 6.40
CA ILE A 324 7.18 -9.82 5.46
C ILE A 324 7.90 -8.49 5.28
N VAL A 325 9.17 -8.47 5.66
CA VAL A 325 10.00 -7.26 5.72
C VAL A 325 11.02 -7.26 4.59
N PRO A 326 11.08 -6.20 3.76
CA PRO A 326 12.12 -6.10 2.75
C PRO A 326 13.50 -5.98 3.41
N GLU A 327 14.50 -6.68 2.86
CA GLU A 327 15.89 -6.60 3.28
C GLU A 327 16.76 -6.17 2.09
N TYR A 328 17.80 -5.39 2.39
CA TYR A 328 18.68 -4.80 1.37
C TYR A 328 20.13 -5.21 1.51
N GLY A 329 20.39 -6.35 2.20
CA GLY A 329 21.75 -6.86 2.43
C GLY A 329 22.56 -6.01 3.39
N GLN A 330 21.90 -5.35 4.33
CA GLN A 330 22.45 -4.48 5.36
C GLN A 330 22.15 -5.06 6.75
N PRO A 331 22.92 -6.06 7.22
CA PRO A 331 22.50 -6.94 8.32
C PRO A 331 22.09 -6.21 9.61
N GLU A 332 22.76 -5.11 9.96
CA GLU A 332 22.42 -4.33 11.17
C GLU A 332 21.10 -3.59 11.01
N LYS A 333 20.88 -2.91 9.87
CA LYS A 333 19.67 -2.16 9.58
C LYS A 333 18.49 -3.09 9.26
N ASP A 334 18.71 -4.19 8.54
CA ASP A 334 17.73 -5.22 8.29
C ASP A 334 17.22 -5.81 9.62
N ALA A 335 18.12 -6.12 10.56
CA ALA A 335 17.76 -6.62 11.88
C ALA A 335 17.03 -5.57 12.73
N GLU A 336 17.45 -4.30 12.69
CA GLU A 336 16.79 -3.21 13.40
C GLU A 336 15.37 -2.99 12.86
N ALA A 337 15.19 -2.95 11.55
CA ALA A 337 13.86 -2.80 10.92
C ALA A 337 12.91 -3.93 11.34
N ARG A 338 13.36 -5.19 11.32
CA ARG A 338 12.56 -6.32 11.80
C ARG A 338 12.18 -6.18 13.27
N ARG A 339 13.08 -5.71 14.11
CA ARG A 339 12.80 -5.48 15.54
C ARG A 339 11.73 -4.42 15.75
N VAL A 340 11.80 -3.29 15.03
CA VAL A 340 10.80 -2.21 15.11
C VAL A 340 9.44 -2.70 14.60
N ILE A 341 9.42 -3.46 13.51
CA ILE A 341 8.17 -4.02 12.96
C ILE A 341 7.58 -5.07 13.89
N ALA A 342 8.39 -5.92 14.52
CA ALA A 342 7.92 -6.87 15.54
C ALA A 342 7.28 -6.17 16.76
N GLU A 343 7.78 -4.98 17.12
CA GLU A 343 7.18 -4.15 18.17
C GLU A 343 5.84 -3.52 17.74
N ALA A 344 5.70 -3.20 16.45
CA ALA A 344 4.45 -2.66 15.87
C ALA A 344 3.35 -3.73 15.76
N PHE A 345 3.73 -4.99 15.52
CA PHE A 345 2.80 -6.11 15.28
C PHE A 345 3.06 -7.27 16.25
N PRO A 346 2.80 -7.10 17.55
CA PRO A 346 3.04 -8.14 18.54
C PRO A 346 2.24 -9.41 18.21
N GLY A 347 2.90 -10.55 18.30
CA GLY A 347 2.30 -11.86 18.00
C GLY A 347 2.34 -12.28 16.53
N ARG A 348 2.90 -11.46 15.65
CA ARG A 348 3.24 -11.84 14.27
C ARG A 348 4.73 -12.14 14.13
N GLU A 349 5.07 -13.17 13.36
CA GLU A 349 6.44 -13.45 12.97
C GLU A 349 6.95 -12.37 12.00
N THR A 350 8.19 -11.91 12.14
CA THR A 350 8.81 -11.02 11.14
C THR A 350 9.76 -11.82 10.25
N ILE A 351 9.45 -11.88 8.96
CA ILE A 351 10.18 -12.68 7.97
C ILE A 351 10.89 -11.73 7.01
N GLY A 352 12.23 -11.75 7.00
CA GLY A 352 13.03 -10.97 6.06
C GLY A 352 13.02 -11.59 4.66
N VAL A 353 12.84 -10.76 3.63
CA VAL A 353 12.95 -11.16 2.22
C VAL A 353 13.83 -10.17 1.48
N ASN A 354 14.85 -10.69 0.78
CA ASN A 354 15.75 -9.86 -0.03
C ASN A 354 14.97 -9.16 -1.16
N ALA A 355 14.94 -7.84 -1.11
CA ALA A 355 14.23 -6.98 -2.05
C ALA A 355 15.15 -6.26 -3.05
N LEU A 356 16.44 -6.61 -3.12
CA LEU A 356 17.40 -5.96 -4.02
C LEU A 356 17.03 -6.08 -5.51
N ALA A 357 16.43 -7.19 -5.93
CA ALA A 357 15.93 -7.32 -7.29
C ALA A 357 14.71 -6.41 -7.52
N VAL A 358 13.81 -6.33 -6.53
CA VAL A 358 12.56 -5.55 -6.65
C VAL A 358 12.84 -4.06 -6.74
N VAL A 359 13.72 -3.54 -5.89
CA VAL A 359 14.01 -2.11 -5.82
C VAL A 359 14.66 -1.55 -7.10
N ARG A 360 15.23 -2.39 -7.96
CA ARG A 360 15.73 -1.97 -9.28
C ARG A 360 14.65 -1.40 -10.19
N GLN A 361 13.38 -1.75 -9.96
CA GLN A 361 12.22 -1.16 -10.62
C GLN A 361 11.44 -0.24 -9.66
N HIS A 362 12.15 0.45 -8.78
CA HIS A 362 11.65 1.53 -7.92
C HIS A 362 10.59 1.15 -6.89
N GLY A 363 10.21 -0.14 -6.77
CA GLY A 363 9.25 -0.65 -5.78
C GLY A 363 9.87 -1.60 -4.76
N SER A 364 9.03 -2.19 -3.89
CA SER A 364 9.44 -3.20 -2.93
C SER A 364 8.32 -4.24 -2.70
N LEU A 365 8.34 -4.99 -1.60
CA LEU A 365 7.49 -6.19 -1.42
C LEU A 365 6.00 -5.84 -1.32
N HIS A 366 5.64 -4.75 -0.65
CA HIS A 366 4.25 -4.30 -0.53
C HIS A 366 3.68 -3.93 -1.90
N CYS A 367 4.46 -3.23 -2.72
CA CYS A 367 4.06 -2.83 -4.07
C CYS A 367 3.73 -4.02 -4.98
N LEU A 368 4.40 -5.17 -4.80
CA LEU A 368 4.12 -6.40 -5.56
C LEU A 368 2.83 -7.11 -5.16
N THR A 369 2.18 -6.70 -4.06
CA THR A 369 1.15 -7.49 -3.40
C THR A 369 -0.08 -6.67 -3.04
N MET A 370 -1.27 -7.33 -3.04
CA MET A 370 -2.51 -6.76 -2.49
C MET A 370 -3.21 -7.81 -1.63
N GLN A 371 -3.52 -7.46 -0.39
CA GLN A 371 -4.27 -8.32 0.53
C GLN A 371 -5.79 -8.18 0.34
N PHE A 372 -6.52 -9.24 0.66
CA PHE A 372 -7.98 -9.27 0.64
C PHE A 372 -8.56 -9.76 1.97
N PRO A 373 -9.59 -9.09 2.50
CA PRO A 373 -10.22 -9.44 3.78
C PRO A 373 -10.75 -10.88 3.80
N LYS A 374 -10.79 -11.50 4.99
CA LYS A 374 -11.29 -12.85 5.20
C LYS A 374 -12.69 -13.06 4.62
N GLY A 375 -12.85 -14.10 3.81
CA GLY A 375 -14.07 -14.44 3.11
C GLY A 375 -14.23 -13.79 1.74
N CYS A 376 -13.35 -12.86 1.35
CA CYS A 376 -13.39 -12.15 0.07
C CYS A 376 -12.90 -13.02 -1.09
N MET A 377 -11.80 -13.78 -0.92
CA MET A 377 -11.29 -14.69 -1.97
C MET A 377 -11.96 -16.08 -1.88
N ARG A 378 -12.27 -16.67 -3.05
CA ARG A 378 -12.82 -18.05 -3.17
C ARG A 378 -11.77 -19.14 -3.11
#